data_054345cbca8b6dc8d802e801dc446402
#
_entry.id   054345cbca8b6dc8d802e801dc446402
#
_cell.length_a   1.000
_cell.length_b   1.000
_cell.length_c   1.000
_cell.angle_alpha   90.00
_cell.angle_beta   90.00
_cell.angle_gamma   90.00
#
_symmetry.space_group_name_H-M   'P 1'
#
loop_
_entity.id
_entity.type
_entity.pdbx_description
1 polymer ?
#
loop_
_entity_poly.entity_id
_entity_poly.type
_entity_poly.pdbx_seq_one_letter_code
_entity_poly.pdbx_strand_id
1 'polypeptide(L)'
;MAFDSAKRVISGTWGEVWLDGEYVGECYALQAKHAFTKEDVQQCGQMEVDSKILAIKGTGSMEMYKVSSRMANLIGTKINKGEDVRFTVTSKLSDPDAYGAERVVLRNVSFDDLTVADWKVGTKGNITAP
;
A
#
# COMPACT_ATOMS: atom_id res chain seq x y z
N MET A 1 -6.23 -19.47 -12.73
CA MET A 1 -7.64 -19.87 -12.61
C MET A 1 -8.52 -18.94 -13.45
N ALA A 2 -9.38 -19.51 -14.25
CA ALA A 2 -10.34 -18.72 -15.03
C ALA A 2 -11.54 -18.33 -14.15
N PHE A 3 -12.04 -17.13 -14.33
CA PHE A 3 -13.27 -16.70 -13.68
C PHE A 3 -14.44 -16.76 -14.67
N ASP A 4 -15.64 -17.04 -14.16
CA ASP A 4 -16.84 -17.26 -14.97
C ASP A 4 -17.52 -15.98 -15.45
N SER A 5 -17.22 -14.83 -14.83
CA SER A 5 -17.84 -13.55 -15.13
C SER A 5 -16.99 -12.40 -14.64
N ALA A 6 -17.06 -11.26 -15.32
CA ALA A 6 -16.38 -10.03 -14.91
C ALA A 6 -16.79 -9.56 -13.52
N LYS A 7 -17.99 -9.91 -13.05
CA LYS A 7 -18.45 -9.56 -11.70
C LYS A 7 -17.61 -10.21 -10.59
N ARG A 8 -16.86 -11.28 -10.91
CA ARG A 8 -15.99 -11.96 -9.94
C ARG A 8 -14.68 -11.24 -9.70
N VAL A 9 -14.36 -10.23 -10.51
CA VAL A 9 -13.21 -9.38 -10.27
C VAL A 9 -13.50 -8.52 -9.06
N ILE A 10 -12.58 -8.53 -8.08
CA ILE A 10 -12.78 -7.79 -6.83
C ILE A 10 -12.74 -6.30 -7.10
N SER A 11 -13.80 -5.60 -6.67
CA SER A 11 -13.91 -4.15 -6.82
C SER A 11 -13.24 -3.43 -5.65
N GLY A 12 -12.41 -2.43 -5.96
CA GLY A 12 -11.79 -1.58 -4.96
C GLY A 12 -12.77 -0.76 -4.12
N THR A 13 -14.02 -0.63 -4.57
CA THR A 13 -15.08 0.04 -3.80
C THR A 13 -15.29 -0.59 -2.41
N TRP A 14 -15.00 -1.88 -2.27
CA TRP A 14 -15.16 -2.62 -1.02
C TRP A 14 -13.85 -2.71 -0.21
N GLY A 15 -12.87 -1.91 -0.58
CA GLY A 15 -11.60 -1.85 0.14
C GLY A 15 -11.71 -1.02 1.42
N GLU A 16 -11.04 -1.48 2.46
CA GLU A 16 -10.95 -0.80 3.75
C GLU A 16 -9.51 -0.83 4.26
N VAL A 17 -9.08 0.23 4.92
CA VAL A 17 -7.73 0.35 5.45
C VAL A 17 -7.78 0.79 6.92
N TRP A 18 -7.00 0.13 7.76
CA TRP A 18 -6.77 0.52 9.15
C TRP A 18 -5.30 0.83 9.36
N LEU A 19 -5.02 1.89 10.06
CA LEU A 19 -3.67 2.31 10.44
C LEU A 19 -3.56 2.18 11.96
N ASP A 20 -2.72 1.26 12.44
CA ASP A 20 -2.58 0.92 13.87
C ASP A 20 -3.91 0.65 14.58
N GLY A 21 -4.84 0.01 13.87
CA GLY A 21 -6.15 -0.30 14.40
C GLY A 21 -7.19 0.79 14.23
N GLU A 22 -6.81 1.96 13.75
CA GLU A 22 -7.76 3.03 13.44
C GLU A 22 -8.21 2.96 11.99
N TYR A 23 -9.51 3.03 11.78
CA TYR A 23 -10.10 3.01 10.44
C TYR A 23 -9.78 4.30 9.68
N VAL A 24 -9.23 4.17 8.50
CA VAL A 24 -8.92 5.30 7.61
C VAL A 24 -9.97 5.35 6.50
N GLY A 25 -11.10 5.99 6.79
CA GLY A 25 -12.24 6.04 5.86
C GLY A 25 -12.03 6.94 4.66
N GLU A 26 -11.13 7.90 4.75
CA GLU A 26 -10.79 8.81 3.65
C GLU A 26 -9.83 8.21 2.61
N CYS A 27 -9.30 7.02 2.85
CA CYS A 27 -8.42 6.34 1.90
C CYS A 27 -9.22 5.78 0.73
N TYR A 28 -8.83 6.10 -0.49
CA TYR A 28 -9.50 5.60 -1.69
C TYR A 28 -8.60 4.70 -2.54
N ALA A 29 -7.31 4.64 -2.26
CA ALA A 29 -6.39 3.78 -3.00
C ALA A 29 -5.25 3.32 -2.12
N LEU A 30 -4.91 2.05 -2.23
CA LEU A 30 -3.78 1.43 -1.53
C LEU A 30 -3.08 0.48 -2.49
N GLN A 31 -1.76 0.60 -2.58
CA GLN A 31 -0.95 -0.35 -3.31
C GLN A 31 0.21 -0.79 -2.42
N ALA A 32 0.43 -2.09 -2.34
CA ALA A 32 1.57 -2.65 -1.66
C ALA A 32 2.15 -3.76 -2.51
N LYS A 33 3.48 -3.79 -2.63
CA LYS A 33 4.16 -4.80 -3.44
C LYS A 33 5.50 -5.16 -2.85
N HIS A 34 5.97 -6.37 -3.18
CA HIS A 34 7.33 -6.79 -2.91
C HIS A 34 8.15 -6.64 -4.17
N ALA A 35 9.27 -5.94 -4.06
CA ALA A 35 10.25 -5.84 -5.13
C ALA A 35 11.37 -6.84 -4.84
N PHE A 36 11.72 -7.64 -5.84
CA PHE A 36 12.74 -8.67 -5.72
C PHE A 36 14.01 -8.22 -6.43
N THR A 37 15.12 -8.24 -5.71
CA THR A 37 16.44 -8.05 -6.33
C THR A 37 16.97 -9.42 -6.74
N LYS A 38 17.20 -9.60 -8.03
CA LYS A 38 17.64 -10.87 -8.58
C LYS A 38 19.02 -10.73 -9.20
N GLU A 39 19.78 -11.80 -9.18
CA GLU A 39 21.05 -11.90 -9.87
C GLU A 39 21.03 -13.13 -10.78
N ASP A 40 21.56 -12.97 -11.99
CA ASP A 40 21.66 -14.05 -12.95
C ASP A 40 22.70 -15.07 -12.52
N VAL A 41 22.35 -16.34 -12.60
CA VAL A 41 23.24 -17.45 -12.30
C VAL A 41 23.34 -18.31 -13.55
N GLN A 42 24.56 -18.42 -14.09
CA GLN A 42 24.83 -19.26 -15.26
C GLN A 42 25.53 -20.53 -14.83
N GLN A 43 24.99 -21.66 -15.26
CA GLN A 43 25.59 -22.95 -14.95
C GLN A 43 26.49 -23.43 -16.09
N CYS A 44 27.58 -24.10 -15.70
CA CYS A 44 28.50 -24.69 -16.67
C CYS A 44 27.79 -25.79 -17.50
N GLY A 45 27.95 -25.71 -18.82
CA GLY A 45 27.32 -26.67 -19.72
C GLY A 45 25.90 -26.35 -20.13
N GLN A 46 25.33 -25.21 -19.65
CA GLN A 46 24.02 -24.74 -20.02
C GLN A 46 24.09 -23.37 -20.66
N MET A 47 23.30 -23.17 -21.71
CA MET A 47 23.20 -21.88 -22.39
C MET A 47 22.16 -20.98 -21.74
N GLU A 48 21.19 -21.54 -21.04
CA GLU A 48 20.15 -20.78 -20.35
C GLU A 48 20.68 -20.19 -19.06
N VAL A 49 20.27 -18.94 -18.80
CA VAL A 49 20.61 -18.20 -17.59
C VAL A 49 19.40 -18.17 -16.69
N ASP A 50 19.57 -18.65 -15.47
CA ASP A 50 18.55 -18.57 -14.44
C ASP A 50 18.84 -17.39 -13.50
N SER A 51 17.87 -16.95 -12.72
CA SER A 51 18.05 -15.85 -11.79
C SER A 51 17.69 -16.27 -10.38
N LYS A 52 18.47 -15.75 -9.43
CA LYS A 52 18.28 -16.01 -7.99
C LYS A 52 17.85 -14.73 -7.29
N ILE A 53 16.87 -14.84 -6.40
CA ILE A 53 16.44 -13.75 -5.56
C ILE A 53 17.45 -13.52 -4.44
N LEU A 54 18.05 -12.32 -4.39
CA LEU A 54 19.00 -11.93 -3.36
C LEU A 54 18.37 -11.15 -2.24
N ALA A 55 17.37 -10.33 -2.54
CA ALA A 55 16.73 -9.48 -1.56
C ALA A 55 15.28 -9.22 -1.92
N ILE A 56 14.47 -8.96 -0.89
CA ILE A 56 13.05 -8.60 -1.04
C ILE A 56 12.84 -7.28 -0.32
N LYS A 57 12.28 -6.30 -1.01
CA LYS A 57 11.93 -5.00 -0.43
C LYS A 57 10.43 -4.74 -0.63
N GLY A 58 9.74 -4.45 0.45
CA GLY A 58 8.34 -4.04 0.41
C GLY A 58 8.23 -2.55 0.15
N THR A 59 7.43 -2.18 -0.86
CA THR A 59 7.14 -0.79 -1.18
C THR A 59 5.64 -0.64 -1.44
N GLY A 60 5.15 0.58 -1.33
CA GLY A 60 3.75 0.82 -1.58
C GLY A 60 3.40 2.29 -1.57
N SER A 61 2.13 2.57 -1.84
CA SER A 61 1.58 3.91 -1.76
C SER A 61 0.15 3.86 -1.25
N MET A 62 -0.26 4.93 -0.60
CA MET A 62 -1.61 5.10 -0.09
C MET A 62 -2.10 6.48 -0.49
N GLU A 63 -3.28 6.54 -1.11
CA GLU A 63 -3.89 7.79 -1.52
C GLU A 63 -5.21 7.99 -0.77
N MET A 64 -5.43 9.20 -0.28
CA MET A 64 -6.63 9.51 0.50
C MET A 64 -7.12 10.93 0.22
N TYR A 65 -8.41 11.15 0.44
CA TYR A 65 -8.98 12.49 0.40
C TYR A 65 -8.57 13.25 1.65
N LYS A 66 -8.30 14.54 1.48
CA LYS A 66 -7.99 15.40 2.61
C LYS A 66 -9.28 15.87 3.26
N VAL A 67 -9.64 15.24 4.37
CA VAL A 67 -10.80 15.61 5.18
C VAL A 67 -10.35 16.40 6.40
N SER A 68 -9.18 16.05 6.96
CA SER A 68 -8.62 16.70 8.15
C SER A 68 -7.10 16.59 8.13
N SER A 69 -6.46 17.19 9.12
CA SER A 69 -5.00 17.10 9.28
C SER A 69 -4.55 15.89 10.12
N ARG A 70 -5.40 14.88 10.26
CA ARG A 70 -5.13 13.71 11.12
C ARG A 70 -3.81 13.02 10.80
N MET A 71 -3.54 12.74 9.51
CA MET A 71 -2.30 12.07 9.11
C MET A 71 -1.08 12.96 9.34
N ALA A 72 -1.19 14.24 9.03
CA ALA A 72 -0.10 15.18 9.28
C ALA A 72 0.22 15.27 10.78
N ASN A 73 -0.80 15.29 11.63
CA ASN A 73 -0.60 15.32 13.07
C ASN A 73 -0.03 14.01 13.61
N LEU A 74 -0.50 12.89 13.10
CA LEU A 74 -0.08 11.57 13.58
C LEU A 74 1.40 11.29 13.25
N ILE A 75 1.81 11.60 12.03
CA ILE A 75 3.15 11.32 11.54
C ILE A 75 4.10 12.46 11.88
N GLY A 76 3.69 13.70 11.58
CA GLY A 76 4.55 14.87 11.71
C GLY A 76 4.96 15.16 13.14
N THR A 77 4.08 14.96 14.13
CA THR A 77 4.40 15.19 15.55
C THR A 77 5.54 14.28 16.01
N LYS A 78 5.51 13.03 15.63
CA LYS A 78 6.56 12.08 16.03
C LYS A 78 7.88 12.33 15.31
N ILE A 79 7.83 12.68 14.02
CA ILE A 79 9.02 13.02 13.25
C ILE A 79 9.70 14.27 13.83
N ASN A 80 8.93 15.28 14.21
CA ASN A 80 9.46 16.50 14.85
C ASN A 80 10.16 16.23 16.18
N LYS A 81 9.80 15.13 16.85
CA LYS A 81 10.49 14.67 18.06
C LYS A 81 11.74 13.84 17.78
N GLY A 82 12.07 13.63 16.49
CA GLY A 82 13.20 12.81 16.09
C GLY A 82 12.97 11.31 16.17
N GLU A 83 11.71 10.89 16.30
CA GLU A 83 11.36 9.48 16.36
C GLU A 83 11.20 8.89 14.97
N ASP A 84 11.69 7.65 14.78
CA ASP A 84 11.42 6.87 13.59
C ASP A 84 10.09 6.13 13.77
N VAL A 85 9.07 6.59 13.07
CA VAL A 85 7.70 6.12 13.26
C VAL A 85 7.44 4.89 12.39
N ARG A 86 6.97 3.82 13.00
CA ARG A 86 6.58 2.59 12.32
C ARG A 86 5.12 2.30 12.59
N PHE A 87 4.39 1.89 11.56
CA PHE A 87 2.96 1.63 11.63
C PHE A 87 2.64 0.22 11.17
N THR A 88 1.50 -0.27 11.62
CA THR A 88 0.88 -1.49 11.08
C THR A 88 -0.31 -1.08 10.22
N VAL A 89 -0.29 -1.46 8.97
CA VAL A 89 -1.37 -1.17 8.02
C VAL A 89 -2.11 -2.46 7.74
N THR A 90 -3.40 -2.46 7.97
CA THR A 90 -4.28 -3.59 7.65
C THR A 90 -5.18 -3.21 6.48
N SER A 91 -5.14 -3.99 5.43
CA SER A 91 -5.98 -3.83 4.25
C SER A 91 -6.98 -4.97 4.19
N LYS A 92 -8.24 -4.64 3.98
CA LYS A 92 -9.31 -5.63 3.80
C LYS A 92 -10.05 -5.30 2.51
N LEU A 93 -10.27 -6.32 1.70
CA LEU A 93 -11.00 -6.21 0.45
C LEU A 93 -12.06 -7.31 0.43
N SER A 94 -13.33 -6.92 0.51
CA SER A 94 -14.45 -7.85 0.68
C SER A 94 -15.61 -7.44 -0.23
N ASP A 95 -15.51 -7.85 -1.51
CA ASP A 95 -16.56 -7.63 -2.49
C ASP A 95 -17.57 -8.77 -2.39
N PRO A 96 -18.89 -8.48 -2.21
CA PRO A 96 -19.92 -9.53 -2.13
C PRO A 96 -20.01 -10.40 -3.38
N ASP A 97 -19.65 -9.87 -4.55
CA ASP A 97 -19.69 -10.62 -5.82
C ASP A 97 -18.43 -11.44 -6.08
N ALA A 98 -17.38 -11.27 -5.27
CA ALA A 98 -16.13 -12.03 -5.42
C ALA A 98 -16.23 -13.38 -4.71
N TYR A 99 -15.27 -14.27 -5.00
CA TYR A 99 -15.21 -15.59 -4.38
C TYR A 99 -14.84 -15.59 -2.91
N GLY A 100 -14.35 -14.46 -2.38
CA GLY A 100 -13.99 -14.36 -0.98
C GLY A 100 -13.43 -13.00 -0.64
N ALA A 101 -13.10 -12.83 0.64
CA ALA A 101 -12.47 -11.61 1.15
C ALA A 101 -10.96 -11.80 1.24
N GLU A 102 -10.24 -10.72 1.03
CA GLU A 102 -8.79 -10.69 1.17
C GLU A 102 -8.41 -9.74 2.31
N ARG A 103 -7.51 -10.18 3.16
CA ARG A 103 -6.98 -9.38 4.25
C ARG A 103 -5.46 -9.45 4.26
N VAL A 104 -4.82 -8.28 4.21
CA VAL A 104 -3.36 -8.18 4.23
C VAL A 104 -2.95 -7.28 5.38
N VAL A 105 -1.98 -7.73 6.17
CA VAL A 105 -1.42 -6.96 7.27
C VAL A 105 0.03 -6.62 6.92
N LEU A 106 0.32 -5.33 6.86
CA LEU A 106 1.67 -4.82 6.60
C LEU A 106 2.23 -4.28 7.90
N ARG A 107 3.32 -4.88 8.37
CA ARG A 107 3.98 -4.50 9.60
C ARG A 107 5.22 -3.69 9.32
N ASN A 108 5.63 -2.87 10.27
CA ASN A 108 6.85 -2.08 10.17
C ASN A 108 6.83 -1.09 8.99
N VAL A 109 5.66 -0.52 8.72
CA VAL A 109 5.49 0.43 7.62
C VAL A 109 6.07 1.78 8.01
N SER A 110 6.91 2.33 7.16
CA SER A 110 7.48 3.66 7.30
C SER A 110 7.07 4.51 6.11
N PHE A 111 6.65 5.73 6.37
CA PHE A 111 6.29 6.68 5.31
C PHE A 111 7.53 7.48 4.91
N ASP A 112 7.83 7.50 3.61
CA ASP A 112 8.97 8.25 3.07
C ASP A 112 8.65 9.73 2.95
N ASP A 113 7.41 10.06 2.62
CA ASP A 113 6.95 11.43 2.54
C ASP A 113 5.47 11.53 2.94
N LEU A 114 5.04 12.76 3.16
CA LEU A 114 3.67 13.07 3.50
C LEU A 114 3.30 14.40 2.88
N THR A 115 2.25 14.41 2.08
CA THR A 115 1.73 15.63 1.49
C THR A 115 0.99 16.44 2.56
N VAL A 116 1.54 17.61 2.91
CA VAL A 116 0.96 18.47 3.96
C VAL A 116 -0.07 19.44 3.38
N ALA A 117 0.11 19.85 2.12
CA ALA A 117 -0.81 20.75 1.45
C ALA A 117 -0.80 20.44 -0.06
N ASP A 118 -1.97 20.17 -0.58
CA ASP A 118 -2.17 19.91 -2.01
C ASP A 118 -3.62 20.24 -2.34
N TRP A 119 -3.85 21.44 -2.88
CA TRP A 119 -5.19 21.87 -3.23
C TRP A 119 -5.18 22.77 -4.46
N LYS A 120 -6.28 22.74 -5.18
CA LYS A 120 -6.49 23.54 -6.37
C LYS A 120 -7.96 23.86 -6.47
N VAL A 121 -8.28 25.10 -6.87
CA VAL A 121 -9.68 25.50 -7.08
C VAL A 121 -10.33 24.60 -8.14
N GLY A 122 -11.49 24.06 -7.81
CA GLY A 122 -12.25 23.15 -8.69
C GLY A 122 -11.84 21.69 -8.58
N THR A 123 -10.92 21.32 -7.70
CA THR A 123 -10.51 19.94 -7.47
C THR A 123 -10.65 19.54 -6.02
N LYS A 124 -10.67 18.22 -5.76
CA LYS A 124 -10.69 17.67 -4.40
C LYS A 124 -9.31 17.78 -3.78
N GLY A 125 -9.24 17.94 -2.46
CA GLY A 125 -7.99 17.82 -1.73
C GLY A 125 -7.60 16.35 -1.57
N ASN A 126 -6.34 16.03 -1.85
CA ASN A 126 -5.79 14.69 -1.74
C ASN A 126 -4.58 14.67 -0.83
N ILE A 127 -4.34 13.52 -0.20
CA ILE A 127 -3.10 13.20 0.49
C ILE A 127 -2.54 11.94 -0.15
N THR A 128 -1.27 12.00 -0.56
CA THR A 128 -0.58 10.82 -1.09
C THR A 128 0.63 10.52 -0.19
N ALA A 129 0.75 9.27 0.24
CA ALA A 129 1.83 8.80 1.09
C ALA A 129 2.37 7.50 0.49
N PRO A 130 3.48 7.54 -0.25
CA PRO A 130 4.11 6.34 -0.81
C PRO A 130 4.82 5.47 0.22
#